data_40ece7d559c5c69c12ac58950c32492e
#
_entry.id   40ece7d559c5c69c12ac58950c32492e
#
_cell.length_a   1.000
_cell.length_b   1.000
_cell.length_c   1.000
_cell.angle_alpha   90.00
_cell.angle_beta   90.00
_cell.angle_gamma   90.00
#
_symmetry.space_group_name_H-M   'P 1'
#
loop_
_entity.id
_entity.type
_entity.pdbx_description
1 polymer ?
#
loop_
_entity_poly.entity_id
_entity_poly.type
_entity_poly.pdbx_seq_one_letter_code
_entity_poly.pdbx_strand_id
1 'polypeptide(L)'
;MEYAIIFLPLIGAIVSGFFGRFIGDRFSEIFTSLLVSISAILSFVIFYIVVAQGYANNITIFSWITSGDLQVNWSIKIDALSSTMLVVVGIVSSLVHIYSIGYMVHDECKTRFMSYLSLFTFAMLTLVTSDNFLQLFFGWEGVGLCSYLLIGFWYKKPSANAAAIKAFIVNRVGDFGFALGIFLIFYYFGTLNYSEVFAQTPYFVGKQINFLGIETSVITLTCLLLFLGCMGKSAQIFLHTWLPDAMEGPTPVSALIHAATMVTAGVFLVVRCSPMFEYSQLALNLVCIVGMTTAFFTATIALVQNDIKKIIAYSTCSQLGYMFFAAGVGAYHVAMFHLFTHAFFKALLFLGSGS
;
A
#
# COMPACT_ATOMS: atom_id res chain seq x y z
N MET A 1 18.29 3.17 13.61
CA MET A 1 18.03 3.76 12.29
C MET A 1 16.63 3.37 11.79
N GLU A 2 16.28 2.11 11.89
CA GLU A 2 15.01 1.52 11.45
C GLU A 2 13.77 2.19 12.08
N TYR A 3 13.82 2.45 13.39
CA TYR A 3 12.77 3.20 14.10
C TYR A 3 12.56 4.61 13.52
N ALA A 4 13.66 5.31 13.21
CA ALA A 4 13.58 6.68 12.70
C ALA A 4 12.88 6.73 11.34
N ILE A 5 13.12 5.76 10.46
CA ILE A 5 12.49 5.71 9.15
C ILE A 5 10.96 5.72 9.29
N ILE A 6 10.41 4.91 10.19
CA ILE A 6 8.96 4.73 10.33
C ILE A 6 8.35 5.86 11.17
N PHE A 7 8.98 6.24 12.28
CA PHE A 7 8.37 7.15 13.24
C PHE A 7 8.59 8.63 12.96
N LEU A 8 9.59 9.03 12.15
CA LEU A 8 9.74 10.45 11.77
C LEU A 8 8.53 11.02 11.03
N PRO A 9 7.94 10.33 10.02
CA PRO A 9 6.69 10.80 9.42
C PRO A 9 5.53 10.89 10.42
N LEU A 10 5.43 9.96 11.38
CA LEU A 10 4.41 10.02 12.42
C LEU A 10 4.57 11.26 13.31
N ILE A 11 5.80 11.57 13.73
CA ILE A 11 6.10 12.78 14.51
C ILE A 11 5.68 14.02 13.71
N GLY A 12 6.02 14.07 12.40
CA GLY A 12 5.59 15.14 11.50
C GLY A 12 4.08 15.30 11.45
N ALA A 13 3.36 14.17 11.33
CA ALA A 13 1.89 14.15 11.31
C ALA A 13 1.27 14.67 12.61
N ILE A 14 1.78 14.21 13.77
CA ILE A 14 1.28 14.62 15.09
C ILE A 14 1.55 16.10 15.33
N VAL A 15 2.78 16.56 15.11
CA VAL A 15 3.15 17.95 15.36
C VAL A 15 2.37 18.90 14.45
N SER A 16 2.31 18.62 13.16
CA SER A 16 1.56 19.45 12.22
C SER A 16 0.04 19.39 12.45
N GLY A 17 -0.50 18.20 12.78
CA GLY A 17 -1.93 18.01 12.96
C GLY A 17 -2.49 18.66 14.25
N PHE A 18 -1.83 18.45 15.38
CA PHE A 18 -2.32 18.95 16.68
C PHE A 18 -1.82 20.35 17.01
N PHE A 19 -0.59 20.69 16.64
CA PHE A 19 0.05 21.95 16.99
C PHE A 19 0.16 22.92 15.82
N GLY A 20 -0.23 22.55 14.61
CA GLY A 20 -0.08 23.35 13.40
C GLY A 20 -0.65 24.77 13.49
N ARG A 21 -1.78 24.94 14.20
CA ARG A 21 -2.40 26.25 14.44
C ARG A 21 -1.53 27.19 15.30
N PHE A 22 -0.67 26.62 16.15
CA PHE A 22 0.20 27.40 17.05
C PHE A 22 1.55 27.68 16.42
N ILE A 23 2.08 26.73 15.66
CA ILE A 23 3.42 26.84 15.05
C ILE A 23 3.42 27.48 13.65
N GLY A 24 2.22 27.59 13.04
CA GLY A 24 2.01 28.24 11.75
C GLY A 24 2.27 27.31 10.55
N ASP A 25 1.75 27.75 9.41
CA ASP A 25 1.76 26.97 8.16
C ASP A 25 3.17 26.67 7.65
N ARG A 26 4.02 27.73 7.59
CA ARG A 26 5.36 27.63 7.04
C ARG A 26 6.25 26.66 7.81
N PHE A 27 6.15 26.68 9.14
CA PHE A 27 6.90 25.74 9.96
C PHE A 27 6.42 24.32 9.71
N SER A 28 5.10 24.08 9.68
CA SER A 28 4.52 22.75 9.44
C SER A 28 4.95 22.18 8.09
N GLU A 29 4.95 22.99 7.03
CA GLU A 29 5.39 22.59 5.68
C GLU A 29 6.87 22.15 5.68
N ILE A 30 7.75 22.96 6.26
CA ILE A 30 9.19 22.68 6.30
C ILE A 30 9.48 21.49 7.21
N PHE A 31 8.87 21.45 8.41
CA PHE A 31 9.11 20.42 9.40
C PHE A 31 8.71 19.03 8.90
N THR A 32 7.51 18.88 8.36
CA THR A 32 7.03 17.59 7.82
C THR A 32 7.87 17.15 6.62
N SER A 33 8.19 18.08 5.70
CA SER A 33 9.01 17.77 4.53
C SER A 33 10.43 17.35 4.93
N LEU A 34 11.01 17.99 5.94
CA LEU A 34 12.34 17.65 6.46
C LEU A 34 12.34 16.25 7.07
N LEU A 35 11.37 15.93 7.94
CA LEU A 35 11.30 14.62 8.60
C LEU A 35 11.11 13.48 7.61
N VAL A 36 10.24 13.65 6.61
CA VAL A 36 10.04 12.65 5.56
C VAL A 36 11.27 12.53 4.67
N SER A 37 11.98 13.64 4.39
CA SER A 37 13.23 13.58 3.61
C SER A 37 14.35 12.86 4.38
N ILE A 38 14.47 13.07 5.68
CA ILE A 38 15.42 12.32 6.52
C ILE A 38 15.06 10.82 6.50
N SER A 39 13.76 10.48 6.64
CA SER A 39 13.29 9.10 6.52
C SER A 39 13.66 8.47 5.17
N ALA A 40 13.53 9.23 4.06
CA ALA A 40 13.91 8.77 2.73
C ALA A 40 15.43 8.51 2.61
N ILE A 41 16.25 9.39 3.12
CA ILE A 41 17.73 9.22 3.13
C ILE A 41 18.10 7.96 3.93
N LEU A 42 17.53 7.79 5.12
CA LEU A 42 17.78 6.62 5.95
C LEU A 42 17.30 5.33 5.28
N SER A 43 16.18 5.38 4.56
CA SER A 43 15.68 4.23 3.76
C SER A 43 16.67 3.82 2.67
N PHE A 44 17.29 4.79 2.01
CA PHE A 44 18.32 4.52 1.01
C PHE A 44 19.57 3.89 1.63
N VAL A 45 19.99 4.38 2.80
CA VAL A 45 21.13 3.78 3.54
C VAL A 45 20.84 2.32 3.93
N ILE A 46 19.64 2.03 4.46
CA ILE A 46 19.24 0.65 4.78
C ILE A 46 19.22 -0.22 3.53
N PHE A 47 18.65 0.26 2.44
CA PHE A 47 18.63 -0.47 1.17
C PHE A 47 20.04 -0.83 0.71
N TYR A 48 20.97 0.14 0.76
CA TYR A 48 22.38 -0.12 0.43
C TYR A 48 22.99 -1.21 1.31
N ILE A 49 22.75 -1.17 2.63
CA ILE A 49 23.27 -2.17 3.58
C ILE A 49 22.65 -3.56 3.28
N VAL A 50 21.34 -3.63 3.00
CA VAL A 50 20.66 -4.89 2.65
C VAL A 50 21.25 -5.49 1.37
N VAL A 51 21.42 -4.66 0.33
CA VAL A 51 21.90 -5.15 -0.98
C VAL A 51 23.39 -5.49 -0.94
N ALA A 52 24.23 -4.65 -0.31
CA ALA A 52 25.67 -4.81 -0.32
C ALA A 52 26.17 -5.84 0.71
N GLN A 53 25.50 -5.99 1.85
CA GLN A 53 25.96 -6.83 2.97
C GLN A 53 25.03 -8.02 3.25
N GLY A 54 23.92 -8.18 2.52
CA GLY A 54 22.92 -9.23 2.77
C GLY A 54 22.23 -9.06 4.13
N TYR A 55 22.15 -7.82 4.64
CA TYR A 55 21.55 -7.55 5.95
C TYR A 55 20.07 -7.86 5.93
N ALA A 56 19.61 -8.69 6.88
CA ALA A 56 18.22 -8.93 7.17
C ALA A 56 18.02 -8.90 8.68
N ASN A 57 17.01 -8.22 9.15
CA ASN A 57 16.73 -8.06 10.57
C ASN A 57 15.23 -8.01 10.86
N ASN A 58 14.87 -8.53 12.04
CA ASN A 58 13.52 -8.45 12.57
C ASN A 58 13.58 -7.91 13.99
N ILE A 59 13.06 -6.71 14.20
CA ILE A 59 13.15 -5.97 15.45
C ILE A 59 11.77 -5.90 16.08
N THR A 60 11.56 -6.62 17.19
CA THR A 60 10.33 -6.48 17.98
C THR A 60 10.40 -5.21 18.82
N ILE A 61 9.38 -4.35 18.70
CA ILE A 61 9.27 -3.10 19.44
C ILE A 61 8.55 -3.34 20.76
N PHE A 62 7.37 -3.96 20.72
CA PHE A 62 6.57 -4.33 21.88
C PHE A 62 5.58 -5.44 21.51
N SER A 63 5.06 -6.13 22.55
CA SER A 63 3.94 -7.06 22.39
C SER A 63 2.64 -6.24 22.26
N TRP A 64 1.97 -6.36 21.11
CA TRP A 64 0.79 -5.54 20.79
C TRP A 64 -0.51 -6.19 21.26
N ILE A 65 -0.73 -7.45 20.89
CA ILE A 65 -1.92 -8.19 21.28
C ILE A 65 -1.48 -9.54 21.87
N THR A 66 -1.96 -9.81 23.08
CA THR A 66 -1.77 -11.09 23.77
C THR A 66 -3.11 -11.53 24.32
N SER A 67 -3.72 -12.56 23.71
CA SER A 67 -5.02 -13.09 24.11
C SER A 67 -5.09 -14.60 23.83
N GLY A 68 -4.96 -15.42 24.86
CA GLY A 68 -4.87 -16.86 24.72
C GLY A 68 -3.69 -17.25 23.82
N ASP A 69 -3.96 -18.02 22.77
CA ASP A 69 -2.95 -18.46 21.81
C ASP A 69 -2.55 -17.37 20.80
N LEU A 70 -3.32 -16.29 20.70
CA LEU A 70 -3.01 -15.18 19.80
C LEU A 70 -1.95 -14.27 20.42
N GLN A 71 -0.74 -14.33 19.87
CA GLN A 71 0.37 -13.45 20.23
C GLN A 71 0.82 -12.68 18.99
N VAL A 72 0.68 -11.36 19.02
CA VAL A 72 1.07 -10.46 17.93
C VAL A 72 1.98 -9.38 18.48
N ASN A 73 3.16 -9.29 17.92
CA ASN A 73 4.14 -8.28 18.23
C ASN A 73 4.08 -7.14 17.20
N TRP A 74 4.37 -5.94 17.64
CA TRP A 74 4.69 -4.84 16.75
C TRP A 74 6.18 -4.92 16.43
N SER A 75 6.50 -5.20 15.18
CA SER A 75 7.88 -5.48 14.76
C SER A 75 8.24 -4.71 13.49
N ILE A 76 9.53 -4.54 13.25
CA ILE A 76 10.09 -3.97 12.02
C ILE A 76 10.88 -5.07 11.33
N LYS A 77 10.40 -5.52 10.18
CA LYS A 77 11.07 -6.48 9.33
C LYS A 77 11.82 -5.79 8.20
N ILE A 78 13.12 -5.96 8.17
CA ILE A 78 14.01 -5.46 7.12
C ILE A 78 14.54 -6.66 6.34
N ASP A 79 14.18 -6.70 5.06
CA ASP A 79 14.69 -7.65 4.07
C ASP A 79 14.75 -6.97 2.68
N ALA A 80 15.14 -7.68 1.64
CA ALA A 80 15.27 -7.13 0.30
C ALA A 80 13.96 -6.51 -0.21
N LEU A 81 12.82 -7.15 0.07
CA LEU A 81 11.51 -6.67 -0.37
C LEU A 81 11.09 -5.40 0.38
N SER A 82 11.17 -5.41 1.72
CA SER A 82 10.81 -4.25 2.54
C SER A 82 11.75 -3.07 2.28
N SER A 83 13.06 -3.29 2.16
CA SER A 83 14.02 -2.23 1.90
C SER A 83 13.81 -1.56 0.53
N THR A 84 13.46 -2.33 -0.50
CA THR A 84 13.06 -1.79 -1.81
C THR A 84 11.84 -0.89 -1.69
N MET A 85 10.82 -1.33 -0.96
CA MET A 85 9.61 -0.53 -0.74
C MET A 85 9.86 0.71 0.13
N LEU A 86 10.76 0.64 1.12
CA LEU A 86 11.15 1.80 1.93
C LEU A 86 11.74 2.91 1.06
N VAL A 87 12.61 2.56 0.11
CA VAL A 87 13.20 3.52 -0.85
C VAL A 87 12.14 4.14 -1.74
N VAL A 88 11.28 3.31 -2.34
CA VAL A 88 10.22 3.78 -3.25
C VAL A 88 9.27 4.73 -2.53
N VAL A 89 8.75 4.32 -1.38
CA VAL A 89 7.80 5.11 -0.59
C VAL A 89 8.47 6.38 -0.05
N GLY A 90 9.68 6.26 0.52
CA GLY A 90 10.40 7.38 1.13
C GLY A 90 10.72 8.49 0.13
N ILE A 91 11.33 8.14 -1.01
CA ILE A 91 11.73 9.12 -2.03
C ILE A 91 10.50 9.82 -2.63
N VAL A 92 9.51 9.03 -3.09
CA VAL A 92 8.31 9.62 -3.71
C VAL A 92 7.56 10.50 -2.72
N SER A 93 7.39 10.04 -1.47
CA SER A 93 6.74 10.85 -0.43
C SER A 93 7.50 12.14 -0.13
N SER A 94 8.83 12.09 -0.04
CA SER A 94 9.66 13.28 0.17
C SER A 94 9.48 14.31 -0.95
N LEU A 95 9.55 13.88 -2.20
CA LEU A 95 9.33 14.74 -3.37
C LEU A 95 7.93 15.33 -3.39
N VAL A 96 6.92 14.53 -3.05
CA VAL A 96 5.51 14.99 -2.96
C VAL A 96 5.34 16.03 -1.85
N HIS A 97 5.98 15.86 -0.68
CA HIS A 97 5.93 16.85 0.39
C HIS A 97 6.55 18.18 -0.05
N ILE A 98 7.73 18.15 -0.68
CA ILE A 98 8.40 19.35 -1.18
C ILE A 98 7.56 20.05 -2.26
N TYR A 99 7.02 19.30 -3.22
CA TYR A 99 6.14 19.83 -4.27
C TYR A 99 4.87 20.45 -3.67
N SER A 100 4.33 19.87 -2.62
CA SER A 100 3.10 20.33 -1.97
C SER A 100 3.23 21.72 -1.36
N ILE A 101 4.43 22.14 -0.95
CA ILE A 101 4.68 23.50 -0.43
C ILE A 101 4.30 24.56 -1.47
N GLY A 102 4.69 24.35 -2.73
CA GLY A 102 4.33 25.25 -3.83
C GLY A 102 2.88 25.09 -4.29
N TYR A 103 2.44 23.84 -4.42
CA TYR A 103 1.09 23.54 -4.92
C TYR A 103 -0.02 24.08 -4.01
N MET A 104 0.15 23.98 -2.68
CA MET A 104 -0.86 24.38 -1.69
C MET A 104 -0.70 25.83 -1.22
N VAL A 105 0.11 26.65 -1.89
CA VAL A 105 0.45 28.02 -1.43
C VAL A 105 -0.78 28.91 -1.20
N HIS A 106 -1.85 28.72 -1.95
CA HIS A 106 -3.11 29.47 -1.85
C HIS A 106 -4.21 28.79 -1.02
N ASP A 107 -3.94 27.58 -0.46
CA ASP A 107 -4.92 26.87 0.36
C ASP A 107 -4.86 27.30 1.83
N GLU A 108 -6.03 27.40 2.47
CA GLU A 108 -6.15 27.82 3.88
C GLU A 108 -5.79 26.71 4.88
N CYS A 109 -5.74 25.46 4.45
CA CYS A 109 -5.61 24.29 5.34
C CYS A 109 -4.31 23.51 5.14
N LYS A 110 -3.19 24.22 4.92
CA LYS A 110 -1.88 23.60 4.64
C LYS A 110 -1.40 22.64 5.71
N THR A 111 -1.50 23.06 6.99
CA THR A 111 -1.10 22.23 8.15
C THR A 111 -1.81 20.89 8.17
N ARG A 112 -3.14 20.88 7.94
CA ARG A 112 -3.94 19.67 7.86
C ARG A 112 -3.50 18.79 6.68
N PHE A 113 -3.21 19.39 5.53
CA PHE A 113 -2.76 18.68 4.34
C PHE A 113 -1.43 17.96 4.59
N MET A 114 -0.44 18.68 5.11
CA MET A 114 0.88 18.14 5.41
C MET A 114 0.84 17.05 6.48
N SER A 115 -0.04 17.22 7.48
CA SER A 115 -0.27 16.19 8.50
C SER A 115 -0.81 14.89 7.89
N TYR A 116 -1.81 14.98 7.00
CA TYR A 116 -2.39 13.80 6.35
C TYR A 116 -1.41 13.09 5.41
N LEU A 117 -0.59 13.84 4.66
CA LEU A 117 0.47 13.27 3.83
C LEU A 117 1.50 12.51 4.68
N SER A 118 1.94 13.11 5.79
CA SER A 118 2.90 12.47 6.69
C SER A 118 2.31 11.23 7.38
N LEU A 119 1.03 11.29 7.81
CA LEU A 119 0.33 10.15 8.39
C LEU A 119 0.17 9.01 7.39
N PHE A 120 -0.14 9.33 6.14
CA PHE A 120 -0.23 8.35 5.06
C PHE A 120 1.13 7.67 4.84
N THR A 121 2.22 8.44 4.82
CA THR A 121 3.57 7.90 4.68
C THR A 121 3.92 6.96 5.83
N PHE A 122 3.62 7.33 7.08
CA PHE A 122 3.80 6.46 8.25
C PHE A 122 3.03 5.14 8.10
N ALA A 123 1.73 5.21 7.73
CA ALA A 123 0.91 4.03 7.57
C ALA A 123 1.46 3.07 6.50
N MET A 124 1.96 3.63 5.38
CA MET A 124 2.57 2.82 4.31
C MET A 124 3.90 2.21 4.74
N LEU A 125 4.76 2.95 5.44
CA LEU A 125 6.02 2.42 5.96
C LEU A 125 5.78 1.31 6.98
N THR A 126 4.79 1.45 7.86
CA THR A 126 4.36 0.40 8.80
C THR A 126 3.87 -0.85 8.07
N LEU A 127 3.12 -0.68 6.97
CA LEU A 127 2.63 -1.78 6.16
C LEU A 127 3.78 -2.59 5.58
N VAL A 128 4.74 -1.93 4.90
CA VAL A 128 5.81 -2.63 4.17
C VAL A 128 6.87 -3.24 5.07
N THR A 129 6.97 -2.76 6.32
CA THR A 129 7.91 -3.30 7.32
C THR A 129 7.26 -4.25 8.34
N SER A 130 6.00 -4.62 8.14
CA SER A 130 5.32 -5.58 9.00
C SER A 130 6.00 -6.97 8.97
N ASP A 131 5.99 -7.66 10.11
CA ASP A 131 6.48 -9.04 10.24
C ASP A 131 5.33 -10.07 10.35
N ASN A 132 4.12 -9.58 10.48
CA ASN A 132 2.94 -10.42 10.63
C ASN A 132 1.73 -9.84 9.88
N PHE A 133 0.75 -10.69 9.61
CA PHE A 133 -0.44 -10.32 8.84
C PHE A 133 -1.33 -9.29 9.54
N LEU A 134 -1.36 -9.24 10.87
CA LEU A 134 -2.21 -8.29 11.58
C LEU A 134 -1.62 -6.89 11.58
N GLN A 135 -0.30 -6.75 11.75
CA GLN A 135 0.38 -5.46 11.61
C GLN A 135 0.33 -4.96 10.17
N LEU A 136 0.46 -5.85 9.19
CA LEU A 136 0.23 -5.52 7.79
C LEU A 136 -1.17 -4.96 7.60
N PHE A 137 -2.20 -5.61 8.16
CA PHE A 137 -3.59 -5.17 8.07
C PHE A 137 -3.81 -3.81 8.76
N PHE A 138 -3.15 -3.53 9.87
CA PHE A 138 -3.16 -2.21 10.50
C PHE A 138 -2.67 -1.12 9.54
N GLY A 139 -1.52 -1.32 8.92
CA GLY A 139 -1.00 -0.39 7.91
C GLY A 139 -1.92 -0.28 6.69
N TRP A 140 -2.52 -1.40 6.26
CA TRP A 140 -3.46 -1.50 5.16
C TRP A 140 -4.72 -0.67 5.37
N GLU A 141 -5.27 -0.72 6.57
CA GLU A 141 -6.40 0.11 7.01
C GLU A 141 -6.00 1.57 7.19
N GLY A 142 -4.80 1.80 7.73
CA GLY A 142 -4.23 3.13 7.91
C GLY A 142 -4.09 3.88 6.59
N VAL A 143 -3.54 3.26 5.54
CA VAL A 143 -3.46 3.89 4.21
C VAL A 143 -4.85 4.09 3.60
N GLY A 144 -5.81 3.20 3.88
CA GLY A 144 -7.21 3.34 3.47
C GLY A 144 -7.86 4.57 4.09
N LEU A 145 -7.73 4.75 5.40
CA LEU A 145 -8.26 5.91 6.13
C LEU A 145 -7.59 7.21 5.66
N CYS A 146 -6.27 7.24 5.56
CA CYS A 146 -5.55 8.43 5.11
C CYS A 146 -5.93 8.80 3.67
N SER A 147 -6.13 7.81 2.78
CA SER A 147 -6.59 8.07 1.41
C SER A 147 -7.98 8.71 1.39
N TYR A 148 -8.91 8.23 2.22
CA TYR A 148 -10.23 8.83 2.39
C TYR A 148 -10.13 10.31 2.78
N LEU A 149 -9.30 10.64 3.80
CA LEU A 149 -9.09 12.01 4.27
C LEU A 149 -8.43 12.90 3.21
N LEU A 150 -7.54 12.35 2.40
CA LEU A 150 -6.81 13.06 1.36
C LEU A 150 -7.63 13.26 0.07
N ILE A 151 -8.39 12.26 -0.38
CA ILE A 151 -9.30 12.38 -1.53
C ILE A 151 -10.41 13.38 -1.21
N GLY A 152 -10.99 13.27 0.00
CA GLY A 152 -12.01 14.19 0.52
C GLY A 152 -11.43 15.46 1.16
N PHE A 153 -10.19 15.86 0.85
CA PHE A 153 -9.54 17.01 1.47
C PHE A 153 -10.37 18.28 1.34
N TRP A 154 -10.91 18.52 0.16
CA TRP A 154 -11.85 19.62 -0.10
C TRP A 154 -13.28 19.16 0.20
N TYR A 155 -13.58 18.83 1.46
CA TYR A 155 -14.84 18.25 1.92
C TYR A 155 -16.08 19.12 1.68
N LYS A 156 -15.90 20.42 1.40
CA LYS A 156 -16.99 21.30 0.95
C LYS A 156 -17.43 21.04 -0.48
N LYS A 157 -16.64 20.30 -1.27
CA LYS A 157 -16.92 19.95 -2.66
C LYS A 157 -17.68 18.60 -2.69
N PRO A 158 -18.96 18.57 -3.13
CA PRO A 158 -19.75 17.34 -3.10
C PRO A 158 -19.12 16.17 -3.90
N SER A 159 -18.48 16.49 -5.05
CA SER A 159 -17.80 15.48 -5.87
C SER A 159 -16.62 14.83 -5.14
N ALA A 160 -15.82 15.60 -4.38
CA ALA A 160 -14.71 15.08 -3.60
C ALA A 160 -15.21 14.18 -2.45
N ASN A 161 -16.32 14.54 -1.78
CA ASN A 161 -16.92 13.69 -0.76
C ASN A 161 -17.44 12.37 -1.36
N ALA A 162 -18.16 12.42 -2.47
CA ALA A 162 -18.66 11.23 -3.15
C ALA A 162 -17.51 10.31 -3.57
N ALA A 163 -16.43 10.87 -4.12
CA ALA A 163 -15.23 10.14 -4.53
C ALA A 163 -14.52 9.48 -3.32
N ALA A 164 -14.39 10.21 -2.21
CA ALA A 164 -13.78 9.69 -0.99
C ALA A 164 -14.60 8.53 -0.39
N ILE A 165 -15.91 8.68 -0.28
CA ILE A 165 -16.81 7.62 0.21
C ILE A 165 -16.76 6.41 -0.71
N LYS A 166 -16.79 6.60 -2.04
CA LYS A 166 -16.69 5.51 -3.01
C LYS A 166 -15.36 4.76 -2.86
N ALA A 167 -14.24 5.48 -2.79
CA ALA A 167 -12.93 4.88 -2.60
C ALA A 167 -12.87 4.07 -1.30
N PHE A 168 -13.41 4.59 -0.20
CA PHE A 168 -13.43 3.91 1.09
C PHE A 168 -14.28 2.63 1.04
N ILE A 169 -15.52 2.70 0.53
CA ILE A 169 -16.44 1.55 0.50
C ILE A 169 -15.93 0.44 -0.42
N VAL A 170 -15.47 0.78 -1.63
CA VAL A 170 -14.96 -0.22 -2.59
C VAL A 170 -13.74 -0.94 -2.03
N ASN A 171 -12.83 -0.22 -1.37
CA ASN A 171 -11.68 -0.84 -0.70
C ASN A 171 -12.12 -1.76 0.44
N ARG A 172 -13.15 -1.38 1.23
CA ARG A 172 -13.67 -2.21 2.33
C ARG A 172 -14.17 -3.58 1.87
N VAL A 173 -14.72 -3.68 0.67
CA VAL A 173 -15.11 -4.98 0.09
C VAL A 173 -13.89 -5.90 -0.05
N GLY A 174 -12.78 -5.37 -0.55
CA GLY A 174 -11.51 -6.10 -0.60
C GLY A 174 -10.94 -6.40 0.78
N ASP A 175 -10.95 -5.40 1.68
CA ASP A 175 -10.41 -5.50 3.04
C ASP A 175 -11.15 -6.57 3.86
N PHE A 176 -12.46 -6.76 3.64
CA PHE A 176 -13.24 -7.82 4.25
C PHE A 176 -12.72 -9.21 3.84
N GLY A 177 -12.46 -9.42 2.55
CA GLY A 177 -11.83 -10.67 2.09
C GLY A 177 -10.45 -10.88 2.71
N PHE A 178 -9.64 -9.82 2.79
CA PHE A 178 -8.33 -9.89 3.44
C PHE A 178 -8.44 -10.30 4.91
N ALA A 179 -9.36 -9.71 5.67
CA ALA A 179 -9.60 -10.07 7.07
C ALA A 179 -10.01 -11.54 7.23
N LEU A 180 -10.88 -12.05 6.36
CA LEU A 180 -11.24 -13.47 6.35
C LEU A 180 -10.03 -14.37 6.06
N GLY A 181 -9.14 -13.95 5.16
CA GLY A 181 -7.88 -14.63 4.89
C GLY A 181 -6.98 -14.69 6.13
N ILE A 182 -6.86 -13.60 6.89
CA ILE A 182 -6.11 -13.55 8.14
C ILE A 182 -6.72 -14.48 9.20
N PHE A 183 -8.05 -14.49 9.34
CA PHE A 183 -8.73 -15.41 10.27
C PHE A 183 -8.50 -16.86 9.90
N LEU A 184 -8.52 -17.20 8.61
CA LEU A 184 -8.24 -18.53 8.12
C LEU A 184 -6.79 -18.95 8.38
N ILE A 185 -5.83 -18.02 8.20
CA ILE A 185 -4.42 -18.25 8.57
C ILE A 185 -4.33 -18.58 10.05
N PHE A 186 -4.88 -17.76 10.93
CA PHE A 186 -4.81 -18.01 12.36
C PHE A 186 -5.47 -19.33 12.76
N TYR A 187 -6.63 -19.62 12.19
CA TYR A 187 -7.38 -20.86 12.49
C TYR A 187 -6.61 -22.16 12.17
N TYR A 188 -5.87 -22.15 11.03
CA TYR A 188 -5.16 -23.36 10.61
C TYR A 188 -3.71 -23.41 11.08
N PHE A 189 -3.02 -22.28 11.09
CA PHE A 189 -1.59 -22.21 11.40
C PHE A 189 -1.30 -21.87 12.87
N GLY A 190 -2.30 -21.38 13.63
CA GLY A 190 -2.13 -21.00 15.04
C GLY A 190 -1.27 -19.76 15.26
N THR A 191 -0.79 -19.12 14.18
CA THR A 191 0.09 -17.96 14.22
C THR A 191 -0.22 -17.02 13.07
N LEU A 192 0.16 -15.74 13.22
CA LEU A 192 0.07 -14.72 12.15
C LEU A 192 1.44 -14.24 11.67
N ASN A 193 2.54 -14.78 12.24
CA ASN A 193 3.89 -14.41 11.89
C ASN A 193 4.27 -15.00 10.52
N TYR A 194 4.84 -14.21 9.62
CA TYR A 194 5.19 -14.66 8.26
C TYR A 194 6.13 -15.85 8.24
N SER A 195 7.19 -15.81 9.04
CA SER A 195 8.20 -16.87 9.05
C SER A 195 7.61 -18.22 9.46
N GLU A 196 6.70 -18.20 10.46
CA GLU A 196 6.06 -19.41 10.97
C GLU A 196 5.00 -19.93 10.01
N VAL A 197 4.17 -19.03 9.44
CA VAL A 197 3.14 -19.41 8.46
C VAL A 197 3.78 -20.01 7.22
N PHE A 198 4.82 -19.36 6.68
CA PHE A 198 5.48 -19.86 5.46
C PHE A 198 6.22 -21.18 5.69
N ALA A 199 6.84 -21.37 6.85
CA ALA A 199 7.46 -22.65 7.21
C ALA A 199 6.46 -23.78 7.35
N GLN A 200 5.24 -23.48 7.81
CA GLN A 200 4.18 -24.47 7.97
C GLN A 200 3.38 -24.75 6.68
N THR A 201 3.43 -23.86 5.69
CA THR A 201 2.63 -23.97 4.46
C THR A 201 2.72 -25.34 3.79
N PRO A 202 3.91 -26.00 3.65
CA PRO A 202 4.00 -27.33 3.03
C PRO A 202 3.18 -28.40 3.73
N TYR A 203 2.94 -28.30 5.04
CA TYR A 203 2.17 -29.29 5.81
C TYR A 203 0.66 -29.20 5.58
N PHE A 204 0.20 -28.09 4.99
CA PHE A 204 -1.22 -27.90 4.66
C PHE A 204 -1.55 -28.16 3.19
N VAL A 205 -0.57 -28.57 2.39
CA VAL A 205 -0.80 -28.98 1.00
C VAL A 205 -1.72 -30.19 0.97
N GLY A 206 -2.80 -30.12 0.19
CA GLY A 206 -3.80 -31.16 0.09
C GLY A 206 -4.88 -31.14 1.19
N LYS A 207 -4.75 -30.34 2.24
CA LYS A 207 -5.81 -30.18 3.25
C LYS A 207 -7.00 -29.45 2.67
N GLN A 208 -8.18 -30.08 2.72
CA GLN A 208 -9.43 -29.54 2.18
C GLN A 208 -10.27 -28.85 3.26
N ILE A 209 -11.04 -27.88 2.82
CA ILE A 209 -12.05 -27.17 3.62
C ILE A 209 -13.33 -27.04 2.79
N ASN A 210 -14.47 -27.19 3.43
CA ASN A 210 -15.75 -26.84 2.82
C ASN A 210 -16.07 -25.37 3.16
N PHE A 211 -16.06 -24.53 2.15
CA PHE A 211 -16.38 -23.13 2.27
C PHE A 211 -17.58 -22.81 1.38
N LEU A 212 -18.69 -22.40 1.98
CA LEU A 212 -19.96 -22.10 1.29
C LEU A 212 -20.47 -23.25 0.41
N GLY A 213 -20.24 -24.51 0.82
CA GLY A 213 -20.65 -25.69 0.06
C GLY A 213 -19.68 -26.14 -1.03
N ILE A 214 -18.55 -25.46 -1.18
CA ILE A 214 -17.50 -25.80 -2.16
C ILE A 214 -16.29 -26.36 -1.41
N GLU A 215 -15.87 -27.58 -1.78
CA GLU A 215 -14.63 -28.15 -1.28
C GLU A 215 -13.43 -27.53 -2.00
N THR A 216 -12.52 -26.95 -1.24
CA THR A 216 -11.30 -26.33 -1.78
C THR A 216 -10.11 -26.53 -0.84
N SER A 217 -8.90 -26.37 -1.35
CA SER A 217 -7.69 -26.40 -0.51
C SER A 217 -7.64 -25.21 0.43
N VAL A 218 -7.23 -25.43 1.68
CA VAL A 218 -7.01 -24.37 2.68
C VAL A 218 -6.07 -23.29 2.13
N ILE A 219 -4.96 -23.69 1.53
CA ILE A 219 -3.97 -22.74 0.96
C ILE A 219 -4.60 -21.93 -0.17
N THR A 220 -5.33 -22.60 -1.07
CA THR A 220 -5.97 -21.94 -2.20
C THR A 220 -7.00 -20.91 -1.71
N LEU A 221 -7.86 -21.26 -0.79
CA LEU A 221 -8.86 -20.36 -0.23
C LEU A 221 -8.19 -19.16 0.45
N THR A 222 -7.15 -19.41 1.25
CA THR A 222 -6.39 -18.35 1.92
C THR A 222 -5.78 -17.38 0.91
N CYS A 223 -5.10 -17.89 -0.12
CA CYS A 223 -4.51 -17.05 -1.18
C CYS A 223 -5.56 -16.23 -1.94
N LEU A 224 -6.72 -16.82 -2.25
CA LEU A 224 -7.81 -16.11 -2.94
C LEU A 224 -8.41 -14.99 -2.07
N LEU A 225 -8.58 -15.22 -0.78
CA LEU A 225 -9.09 -14.23 0.15
C LEU A 225 -8.08 -13.07 0.35
N LEU A 226 -6.80 -13.38 0.48
CA LEU A 226 -5.74 -12.35 0.50
C LEU A 226 -5.72 -11.55 -0.82
N PHE A 227 -5.86 -12.24 -1.96
CA PHE A 227 -5.89 -11.59 -3.27
C PHE A 227 -7.11 -10.69 -3.46
N LEU A 228 -8.26 -11.00 -2.87
CA LEU A 228 -9.43 -10.11 -2.89
C LEU A 228 -9.11 -8.76 -2.24
N GLY A 229 -8.34 -8.75 -1.13
CA GLY A 229 -7.78 -7.52 -0.56
C GLY A 229 -6.87 -6.78 -1.54
N CYS A 230 -5.99 -7.51 -2.24
CA CYS A 230 -5.11 -6.92 -3.26
C CYS A 230 -5.91 -6.26 -4.38
N MET A 231 -7.00 -6.90 -4.86
CA MET A 231 -7.86 -6.36 -5.91
C MET A 231 -8.47 -5.01 -5.53
N GLY A 232 -8.86 -4.82 -4.27
CA GLY A 232 -9.39 -3.56 -3.74
C GLY A 232 -8.36 -2.44 -3.81
N LYS A 233 -7.24 -2.58 -3.10
CA LYS A 233 -6.21 -1.52 -3.00
C LYS A 233 -5.53 -1.25 -4.35
N SER A 234 -5.29 -2.27 -5.15
CA SER A 234 -4.62 -2.14 -6.44
C SER A 234 -5.58 -1.95 -7.61
N ALA A 235 -6.83 -1.63 -7.32
CA ALA A 235 -7.85 -1.27 -8.33
C ALA A 235 -7.91 -2.25 -9.51
N GLN A 236 -7.97 -3.55 -9.22
CA GLN A 236 -8.13 -4.56 -10.26
C GLN A 236 -9.60 -4.64 -10.71
N ILE A 237 -9.83 -5.30 -11.82
CA ILE A 237 -11.16 -5.42 -12.43
C ILE A 237 -12.21 -5.78 -11.37
N PHE A 238 -13.43 -5.26 -11.52
CA PHE A 238 -14.54 -5.19 -10.57
C PHE A 238 -14.36 -4.20 -9.42
N LEU A 239 -13.18 -4.01 -8.84
CA LEU A 239 -12.89 -3.08 -7.75
C LEU A 239 -12.06 -1.85 -8.19
N HIS A 240 -11.96 -1.57 -9.50
CA HIS A 240 -11.14 -0.49 -10.06
C HIS A 240 -11.82 0.89 -10.08
N THR A 241 -13.14 0.94 -9.94
CA THR A 241 -13.94 2.13 -10.24
C THR A 241 -13.70 3.34 -9.33
N TRP A 242 -13.08 3.14 -8.17
CA TRP A 242 -12.76 4.21 -7.23
C TRP A 242 -11.53 5.03 -7.66
N LEU A 243 -10.58 4.40 -8.38
CA LEU A 243 -9.27 4.99 -8.66
C LEU A 243 -9.36 6.25 -9.56
N PRO A 244 -10.11 6.24 -10.68
CA PRO A 244 -10.29 7.45 -11.50
C PRO A 244 -11.05 8.58 -10.79
N ASP A 245 -11.98 8.24 -9.90
CA ASP A 245 -12.74 9.24 -9.14
C ASP A 245 -11.90 9.88 -8.02
N ALA A 246 -10.88 9.17 -7.53
CA ALA A 246 -9.91 9.70 -6.57
C ALA A 246 -9.12 10.92 -7.10
N MET A 247 -9.21 11.23 -8.40
CA MET A 247 -8.62 12.42 -9.01
C MET A 247 -9.28 13.74 -8.56
N GLU A 248 -10.39 13.70 -7.84
CA GLU A 248 -11.01 14.85 -7.19
C GLU A 248 -10.18 15.46 -6.06
N GLY A 249 -9.25 14.70 -5.50
CA GLY A 249 -8.29 15.18 -4.51
C GLY A 249 -7.18 16.06 -5.13
N PRO A 250 -6.41 16.78 -4.27
CA PRO A 250 -5.26 17.55 -4.70
C PRO A 250 -4.25 16.69 -5.48
N THR A 251 -3.60 17.26 -6.50
CA THR A 251 -2.69 16.51 -7.38
C THR A 251 -1.53 15.81 -6.64
N PRO A 252 -0.89 16.42 -5.62
CA PRO A 252 0.13 15.71 -4.82
C PRO A 252 -0.39 14.42 -4.18
N VAL A 253 -1.67 14.41 -3.79
CA VAL A 253 -2.34 13.20 -3.27
C VAL A 253 -2.42 12.12 -4.32
N SER A 254 -2.84 12.50 -5.55
CA SER A 254 -2.89 11.55 -6.67
C SER A 254 -1.51 10.97 -6.96
N ALA A 255 -0.45 11.80 -6.95
CA ALA A 255 0.92 11.33 -7.12
C ALA A 255 1.33 10.34 -6.02
N LEU A 256 1.01 10.63 -4.75
CA LEU A 256 1.39 9.76 -3.63
C LEU A 256 0.63 8.42 -3.66
N ILE A 257 -0.71 8.47 -3.72
CA ILE A 257 -1.57 7.28 -3.65
C ILE A 257 -1.31 6.33 -4.82
N HIS A 258 -1.18 6.87 -6.05
CA HIS A 258 -1.21 6.07 -7.27
C HIS A 258 0.16 5.70 -7.82
N ALA A 259 1.25 6.34 -7.36
CA ALA A 259 2.58 6.00 -7.84
C ALA A 259 3.27 4.93 -6.99
N ALA A 260 3.42 5.18 -5.68
CA ALA A 260 4.39 4.45 -4.86
C ALA A 260 3.79 3.77 -3.62
N THR A 261 2.49 4.00 -3.31
CA THR A 261 1.98 3.67 -1.99
C THR A 261 0.75 2.75 -2.03
N MET A 262 -0.46 3.27 -1.78
CA MET A 262 -1.65 2.46 -1.57
C MET A 262 -1.90 1.41 -2.65
N VAL A 263 -1.80 1.80 -3.92
CA VAL A 263 -2.10 0.89 -5.04
C VAL A 263 -1.01 -0.17 -5.25
N THR A 264 0.20 0.05 -4.76
CA THR A 264 1.29 -0.92 -4.83
C THR A 264 1.25 -1.94 -3.69
N ALA A 265 0.46 -1.67 -2.63
CA ALA A 265 0.33 -2.56 -1.47
C ALA A 265 -0.19 -3.95 -1.83
N GLY A 266 -1.10 -4.07 -2.80
CA GLY A 266 -1.58 -5.37 -3.26
C GLY A 266 -0.51 -6.20 -3.98
N VAL A 267 0.29 -5.58 -4.84
CA VAL A 267 1.43 -6.25 -5.50
C VAL A 267 2.45 -6.69 -4.45
N PHE A 268 2.78 -5.80 -3.50
CA PHE A 268 3.64 -6.12 -2.36
C PHE A 268 3.13 -7.33 -1.58
N LEU A 269 1.82 -7.39 -1.28
CA LEU A 269 1.22 -8.50 -0.54
C LEU A 269 1.36 -9.83 -1.27
N VAL A 270 1.08 -9.89 -2.58
CA VAL A 270 1.23 -11.12 -3.37
C VAL A 270 2.70 -11.56 -3.40
N VAL A 271 3.64 -10.64 -3.59
CA VAL A 271 5.07 -10.95 -3.58
C VAL A 271 5.54 -11.38 -2.19
N ARG A 272 5.08 -10.73 -1.11
CA ARG A 272 5.38 -11.12 0.28
C ARG A 272 4.86 -12.52 0.60
N CYS A 273 3.71 -12.87 0.08
CA CYS A 273 3.07 -14.18 0.29
C CYS A 273 3.41 -15.20 -0.80
N SER A 274 4.39 -14.92 -1.69
CA SER A 274 4.82 -15.88 -2.73
C SER A 274 5.07 -17.29 -2.20
N PRO A 275 5.67 -17.49 -0.99
CA PRO A 275 5.85 -18.83 -0.45
C PRO A 275 4.56 -19.61 -0.19
N MET A 276 3.40 -18.93 -0.10
CA MET A 276 2.08 -19.58 -0.03
C MET A 276 1.45 -19.73 -1.41
N PHE A 277 1.54 -18.68 -2.25
CA PHE A 277 0.93 -18.67 -3.58
C PHE A 277 1.49 -19.77 -4.48
N GLU A 278 2.78 -20.10 -4.36
CA GLU A 278 3.42 -21.18 -5.15
C GLU A 278 2.82 -22.57 -4.89
N TYR A 279 2.18 -22.79 -3.75
CA TYR A 279 1.46 -24.03 -3.47
C TYR A 279 0.02 -24.06 -4.00
N SER A 280 -0.43 -22.99 -4.68
CA SER A 280 -1.79 -22.92 -5.26
C SER A 280 -1.77 -22.42 -6.70
N GLN A 281 -1.64 -23.36 -7.65
CA GLN A 281 -1.68 -23.03 -9.06
C GLN A 281 -2.98 -22.32 -9.48
N LEU A 282 -4.12 -22.68 -8.83
CA LEU A 282 -5.40 -22.02 -9.09
C LEU A 282 -5.36 -20.55 -8.68
N ALA A 283 -4.79 -20.22 -7.52
CA ALA A 283 -4.65 -18.85 -7.08
C ALA A 283 -3.72 -18.04 -8.01
N LEU A 284 -2.57 -18.61 -8.40
CA LEU A 284 -1.66 -17.98 -9.35
C LEU A 284 -2.31 -17.72 -10.71
N ASN A 285 -3.05 -18.70 -11.23
CA ASN A 285 -3.78 -18.55 -12.50
C ASN A 285 -4.83 -17.42 -12.40
N LEU A 286 -5.53 -17.31 -11.27
CA LEU A 286 -6.53 -16.26 -11.07
C LEU A 286 -5.86 -14.89 -10.97
N VAL A 287 -4.75 -14.75 -10.24
CA VAL A 287 -3.94 -13.52 -10.18
C VAL A 287 -3.49 -13.11 -11.59
N CYS A 288 -3.00 -14.07 -12.39
CA CYS A 288 -2.58 -13.86 -13.76
C CYS A 288 -3.73 -13.36 -14.65
N ILE A 289 -4.88 -14.05 -14.63
CA ILE A 289 -6.05 -13.73 -15.47
C ILE A 289 -6.62 -12.36 -15.09
N VAL A 290 -6.81 -12.09 -13.79
CA VAL A 290 -7.31 -10.80 -13.30
C VAL A 290 -6.34 -9.68 -13.68
N GLY A 291 -5.03 -9.88 -13.53
CA GLY A 291 -4.01 -8.92 -13.91
C GLY A 291 -4.04 -8.61 -15.41
N MET A 292 -4.04 -9.63 -16.25
CA MET A 292 -4.09 -9.48 -17.71
C MET A 292 -5.38 -8.79 -18.18
N THR A 293 -6.52 -9.20 -17.64
CA THR A 293 -7.83 -8.61 -17.99
C THR A 293 -7.89 -7.15 -17.56
N THR A 294 -7.39 -6.82 -16.36
CA THR A 294 -7.31 -5.43 -15.89
C THR A 294 -6.40 -4.61 -16.78
N ALA A 295 -5.21 -5.13 -17.13
CA ALA A 295 -4.25 -4.42 -17.97
C ALA A 295 -4.86 -4.01 -19.31
N PHE A 296 -5.53 -4.94 -19.98
CA PHE A 296 -6.16 -4.68 -21.28
C PHE A 296 -7.40 -3.76 -21.14
N PHE A 297 -8.32 -4.10 -20.26
CA PHE A 297 -9.60 -3.40 -20.11
C PHE A 297 -9.39 -1.93 -19.72
N THR A 298 -8.53 -1.65 -18.75
CA THR A 298 -8.34 -0.26 -18.29
C THR A 298 -7.52 0.56 -19.30
N ALA A 299 -6.63 -0.08 -20.08
CA ALA A 299 -5.95 0.60 -21.17
C ALA A 299 -6.93 1.07 -22.26
N THR A 300 -7.93 0.24 -22.63
CA THR A 300 -8.96 0.64 -23.62
C THR A 300 -9.83 1.79 -23.09
N ILE A 301 -10.14 1.81 -21.79
CA ILE A 301 -10.87 2.95 -21.19
C ILE A 301 -10.02 4.23 -21.22
N ALA A 302 -8.72 4.13 -20.98
CA ALA A 302 -7.82 5.28 -20.99
C ALA A 302 -7.81 6.02 -22.34
N LEU A 303 -7.99 5.30 -23.46
CA LEU A 303 -8.03 5.88 -24.82
C LEU A 303 -9.19 6.82 -25.07
N VAL A 304 -10.29 6.68 -24.33
CA VAL A 304 -11.52 7.47 -24.51
C VAL A 304 -11.75 8.52 -23.43
N GLN A 305 -10.78 8.69 -22.52
CA GLN A 305 -10.85 9.73 -21.48
C GLN A 305 -10.38 11.08 -22.02
N ASN A 306 -11.04 12.16 -21.59
CA ASN A 306 -10.68 13.55 -21.94
C ASN A 306 -9.90 14.27 -20.83
N ASP A 307 -9.93 13.75 -19.61
CA ASP A 307 -9.23 14.32 -18.44
C ASP A 307 -7.86 13.68 -18.29
N ILE A 308 -6.79 14.49 -18.30
CA ILE A 308 -5.40 14.00 -18.24
C ILE A 308 -5.14 13.19 -16.96
N LYS A 309 -5.69 13.58 -15.80
CA LYS A 309 -5.53 12.84 -14.56
C LYS A 309 -6.24 11.49 -14.64
N LYS A 310 -7.43 11.41 -15.23
CA LYS A 310 -8.16 10.16 -15.43
C LYS A 310 -7.43 9.24 -16.40
N ILE A 311 -6.84 9.77 -17.48
CA ILE A 311 -5.99 8.99 -18.40
C ILE A 311 -4.83 8.36 -17.63
N ILE A 312 -4.12 9.15 -16.81
CA ILE A 312 -2.99 8.66 -16.01
C ILE A 312 -3.46 7.63 -14.96
N ALA A 313 -4.66 7.82 -14.35
CA ALA A 313 -5.24 6.89 -13.40
C ALA A 313 -5.58 5.54 -14.04
N TYR A 314 -6.27 5.51 -15.17
CA TYR A 314 -6.53 4.26 -15.90
C TYR A 314 -5.25 3.58 -16.41
N SER A 315 -4.28 4.37 -16.84
CA SER A 315 -2.94 3.85 -17.14
C SER A 315 -2.28 3.22 -15.90
N THR A 316 -2.49 3.76 -14.69
CA THR A 316 -2.01 3.15 -13.44
C THR A 316 -2.68 1.81 -13.20
N CYS A 317 -4.03 1.70 -13.32
CA CYS A 317 -4.73 0.42 -13.23
C CYS A 317 -4.14 -0.62 -14.19
N SER A 318 -3.90 -0.21 -15.44
CA SER A 318 -3.32 -1.09 -16.46
C SER A 318 -1.93 -1.59 -16.07
N GLN A 319 -1.05 -0.71 -15.58
CA GLN A 319 0.30 -1.08 -15.16
C GLN A 319 0.31 -2.00 -13.94
N LEU A 320 -0.58 -1.77 -12.97
CA LEU A 320 -0.77 -2.69 -11.85
C LEU A 320 -1.25 -4.07 -12.34
N GLY A 321 -2.12 -4.10 -13.37
CA GLY A 321 -2.51 -5.34 -14.04
C GLY A 321 -1.32 -6.12 -14.60
N TYR A 322 -0.36 -5.44 -15.24
CA TYR A 322 0.88 -6.08 -15.69
C TYR A 322 1.73 -6.63 -14.56
N MET A 323 1.78 -5.93 -13.40
CA MET A 323 2.52 -6.42 -12.24
C MET A 323 1.86 -7.70 -11.66
N PHE A 324 0.53 -7.75 -11.58
CA PHE A 324 -0.18 -8.96 -11.17
C PHE A 324 -0.05 -10.10 -12.19
N PHE A 325 -0.08 -9.78 -13.47
CA PHE A 325 0.20 -10.77 -14.51
C PHE A 325 1.58 -11.40 -14.30
N ALA A 326 2.62 -10.58 -14.11
CA ALA A 326 3.97 -11.06 -13.84
C ALA A 326 4.04 -11.89 -12.52
N ALA A 327 3.39 -11.45 -11.45
CA ALA A 327 3.35 -12.20 -10.20
C ALA A 327 2.59 -13.53 -10.34
N GLY A 328 1.50 -13.54 -11.11
CA GLY A 328 0.69 -14.74 -11.36
C GLY A 328 1.39 -15.83 -12.19
N VAL A 329 2.39 -15.45 -13.01
CA VAL A 329 3.27 -16.42 -13.70
C VAL A 329 4.53 -16.78 -12.89
N GLY A 330 4.61 -16.37 -11.61
CA GLY A 330 5.75 -16.64 -10.73
C GLY A 330 6.95 -15.71 -10.91
N ALA A 331 6.85 -14.68 -11.76
CA ALA A 331 7.95 -13.74 -12.02
C ALA A 331 7.92 -12.56 -11.00
N TYR A 332 7.98 -12.84 -9.70
CA TYR A 332 7.84 -11.86 -8.62
C TYR A 332 8.88 -10.73 -8.67
N HIS A 333 10.12 -11.06 -9.02
CA HIS A 333 11.18 -10.06 -9.17
C HIS A 333 10.91 -9.10 -10.34
N VAL A 334 10.28 -9.57 -11.43
CA VAL A 334 9.87 -8.72 -12.56
C VAL A 334 8.74 -7.79 -12.12
N ALA A 335 7.75 -8.32 -11.35
CA ALA A 335 6.68 -7.51 -10.81
C ALA A 335 7.23 -6.39 -9.91
N MET A 336 8.19 -6.69 -9.03
CA MET A 336 8.83 -5.70 -8.15
C MET A 336 9.70 -4.70 -8.89
N PHE A 337 10.44 -5.12 -9.92
CA PHE A 337 11.20 -4.21 -10.77
C PHE A 337 10.27 -3.24 -11.51
N HIS A 338 9.17 -3.75 -12.06
CA HIS A 338 8.17 -2.91 -12.72
C HIS A 338 7.52 -1.94 -11.72
N LEU A 339 7.20 -2.39 -10.50
CA LEU A 339 6.68 -1.52 -9.44
C LEU A 339 7.67 -0.39 -9.12
N PHE A 340 8.95 -0.71 -8.97
CA PHE A 340 10.00 0.27 -8.69
C PHE A 340 10.06 1.36 -9.77
N THR A 341 10.17 0.99 -11.03
CA THR A 341 10.25 1.95 -12.15
C THR A 341 8.95 2.72 -12.34
N HIS A 342 7.80 2.06 -12.18
CA HIS A 342 6.47 2.65 -12.27
C HIS A 342 6.26 3.76 -11.24
N ALA A 343 6.72 3.56 -10.01
CA ALA A 343 6.54 4.52 -8.93
C ALA A 343 7.11 5.91 -9.28
N PHE A 344 8.34 5.95 -9.80
CA PHE A 344 8.97 7.21 -10.21
C PHE A 344 8.31 7.81 -11.44
N PHE A 345 8.04 6.99 -12.45
CA PHE A 345 7.41 7.42 -13.68
C PHE A 345 6.01 8.02 -13.44
N LYS A 346 5.18 7.36 -12.62
CA LYS A 346 3.83 7.86 -12.31
C LYS A 346 3.84 9.07 -11.41
N ALA A 347 4.76 9.14 -10.44
CA ALA A 347 4.91 10.35 -9.63
C ALA A 347 5.20 11.55 -10.52
N LEU A 348 6.12 11.42 -11.48
CA LEU A 348 6.43 12.47 -12.45
C LEU A 348 5.20 12.88 -13.27
N LEU A 349 4.46 11.91 -13.83
CA LEU A 349 3.28 12.20 -14.66
C LEU A 349 2.18 12.93 -13.87
N PHE A 350 1.90 12.48 -12.64
CA PHE A 350 0.88 13.15 -11.81
C PHE A 350 1.33 14.55 -11.38
N LEU A 351 2.57 14.73 -10.89
CA LEU A 351 3.07 16.05 -10.50
C LEU A 351 3.09 17.00 -11.70
N GLY A 352 3.53 16.53 -12.88
CA GLY A 352 3.52 17.31 -14.11
C GLY A 352 2.10 17.66 -14.60
N SER A 353 1.09 16.82 -14.33
CA SER A 353 -0.31 17.16 -14.64
C SER A 353 -0.91 18.20 -13.68
N GLY A 354 -0.25 18.47 -12.57
CA GLY A 354 -0.64 19.48 -11.59
C GLY A 354 0.03 20.84 -11.77
N SER A 355 1.12 20.87 -12.54
CA SER A 355 1.84 22.10 -12.91
C SER A 355 1.21 22.75 -14.12
#